data_ef18904e0aa9d25b9fd15a76bced923d
#
_entry.id   ef18904e0aa9d25b9fd15a76bced923d
#
_cell.length_a   1.000
_cell.length_b   1.000
_cell.length_c   1.000
_cell.angle_alpha   90.00
_cell.angle_beta   90.00
_cell.angle_gamma   90.00
#
_symmetry.space_group_name_H-M   'P 1'
#
loop_
_entity.id
_entity.type
_entity.pdbx_description
1 polymer ?
#
loop_
_entity_poly.entity_id
_entity_poly.type
_entity_poly.pdbx_seq_one_letter_code
_entity_poly.pdbx_strand_id
1 'polypeptide(L)'
;MKRIILLIAIVLMVCHSAYAESINLKSYQQGDWVSLLSTAKGSPMAIHFWGVTCAPCAKEMPQWGKFVAANKNANLIFIQVDDVSPEMIQRMLTKANLGQAKNYYVNSAFDEQLRHEIDPKWRGETPITILIDKNGKATRKTGPMNFSQLQSWFGS
;
A
#
# COMPACT_ATOMS: atom_id res chain seq x y z
N MET A 1 42.83 10.50 35.62
CA MET A 1 42.02 11.26 34.63
C MET A 1 41.83 10.50 33.31
N LYS A 2 42.83 9.84 32.72
CA LYS A 2 42.67 9.09 31.43
C LYS A 2 41.75 7.86 31.49
N ARG A 3 41.60 7.18 32.67
CA ARG A 3 40.75 5.97 32.80
C ARG A 3 39.26 6.27 32.95
N ILE A 4 38.88 7.47 33.35
CA ILE A 4 37.46 7.88 33.49
C ILE A 4 36.88 8.28 32.14
N ILE A 5 37.69 8.86 31.24
CA ILE A 5 37.26 9.26 29.90
C ILE A 5 36.92 8.02 29.02
N LEU A 6 37.62 6.88 29.23
CA LEU A 6 37.40 5.66 28.47
C LEU A 6 36.07 4.98 28.82
N LEU A 7 35.60 5.09 30.06
CA LEU A 7 34.33 4.50 30.51
C LEU A 7 33.11 5.30 30.04
N ILE A 8 33.22 6.62 29.84
CA ILE A 8 32.14 7.46 29.33
C ILE A 8 31.89 7.21 27.83
N ALA A 9 32.95 6.90 27.05
CA ALA A 9 32.84 6.60 25.63
C ALA A 9 32.12 5.28 25.34
N ILE A 10 32.17 4.30 26.24
CA ILE A 10 31.51 3.00 26.07
C ILE A 10 30.01 3.08 26.38
N VAL A 11 29.56 4.00 27.24
CA VAL A 11 28.12 4.14 27.60
C VAL A 11 27.30 4.84 26.49
N LEU A 12 27.92 5.62 25.62
CA LEU A 12 27.24 6.31 24.53
C LEU A 12 27.00 5.43 23.28
N MET A 13 27.48 4.19 23.27
CA MET A 13 27.38 3.28 22.12
C MET A 13 26.19 2.30 22.20
N VAL A 14 25.36 2.41 23.21
CA VAL A 14 24.22 1.50 23.42
C VAL A 14 22.94 2.30 23.49
N CYS A 15 22.28 2.50 22.39
CA CYS A 15 20.82 2.58 22.20
C CYS A 15 20.45 3.16 20.84
N HIS A 16 20.94 2.57 19.77
CA HIS A 16 20.16 2.61 18.54
C HIS A 16 19.23 1.38 18.57
N SER A 17 18.25 1.40 19.45
CA SER A 17 17.08 0.56 19.30
C SER A 17 16.46 0.97 17.98
N ALA A 18 16.66 0.18 16.94
CA ALA A 18 15.87 0.28 15.72
C ALA A 18 14.41 0.08 16.15
N TYR A 19 13.69 1.15 16.36
CA TYR A 19 12.25 1.11 16.41
C TYR A 19 11.81 0.56 15.08
N ALA A 20 11.44 -0.71 15.05
CA ALA A 20 10.72 -1.28 13.93
C ALA A 20 9.42 -0.47 13.84
N GLU A 21 9.36 0.45 12.88
CA GLU A 21 8.20 1.29 12.65
C GLU A 21 7.02 0.38 12.34
N SER A 22 6.03 0.34 13.22
CA SER A 22 4.86 -0.52 13.04
C SER A 22 4.08 -0.07 11.82
N ILE A 23 3.91 -0.96 10.85
CA ILE A 23 3.10 -0.71 9.67
C ILE A 23 1.65 -0.61 10.11
N ASN A 24 1.00 0.52 9.80
CA ASN A 24 -0.43 0.70 10.05
C ASN A 24 -1.23 -0.07 8.98
N LEU A 25 -1.51 -1.32 9.25
CA LEU A 25 -2.29 -2.21 8.39
C LEU A 25 -3.73 -2.26 8.90
N LYS A 26 -4.67 -1.68 8.14
CA LYS A 26 -6.09 -1.61 8.48
C LYS A 26 -6.86 -2.76 7.85
N SER A 27 -7.92 -3.22 8.50
CA SER A 27 -8.85 -4.15 7.88
C SER A 27 -9.67 -3.48 6.79
N TYR A 28 -10.03 -4.25 5.76
CA TYR A 28 -10.95 -3.90 4.69
C TYR A 28 -12.01 -4.99 4.60
N GLN A 29 -13.28 -4.60 4.56
CA GLN A 29 -14.41 -5.51 4.51
C GLN A 29 -15.51 -4.97 3.60
N GLN A 30 -16.51 -5.77 3.32
CA GLN A 30 -17.67 -5.35 2.55
C GLN A 30 -18.33 -4.13 3.21
N GLY A 31 -18.71 -3.14 2.39
CA GLY A 31 -19.27 -1.85 2.83
C GLY A 31 -18.22 -0.73 2.95
N ASP A 32 -16.93 -1.06 3.03
CA ASP A 32 -15.87 -0.05 3.17
C ASP A 32 -15.59 0.73 1.87
N TRP A 33 -16.00 0.20 0.71
CA TRP A 33 -15.75 0.82 -0.59
C TRP A 33 -16.27 2.26 -0.68
N VAL A 34 -17.53 2.48 -0.30
CA VAL A 34 -18.17 3.81 -0.35
C VAL A 34 -17.45 4.80 0.57
N SER A 35 -17.10 4.36 1.79
CA SER A 35 -16.34 5.17 2.74
C SER A 35 -14.98 5.55 2.19
N LEU A 36 -14.29 4.60 1.55
CA LEU A 36 -12.98 4.80 0.95
C LEU A 36 -13.03 5.80 -0.22
N LEU A 37 -14.04 5.68 -1.11
CA LEU A 37 -14.28 6.63 -2.19
C LEU A 37 -14.55 8.05 -1.68
N SER A 38 -15.26 8.18 -0.55
CA SER A 38 -15.55 9.49 0.04
C SER A 38 -14.30 10.26 0.45
N THR A 39 -13.17 9.57 0.64
CA THR A 39 -11.89 10.21 0.97
C THR A 39 -11.22 10.90 -0.23
N ALA A 40 -11.64 10.62 -1.46
CA ALA A 40 -11.11 11.27 -2.67
C ALA A 40 -11.48 12.76 -2.75
N LYS A 41 -12.73 13.11 -2.40
CA LYS A 41 -13.25 14.50 -2.30
C LYS A 41 -12.75 15.45 -3.40
N GLY A 42 -12.93 15.07 -4.66
CA GLY A 42 -12.56 15.92 -5.81
C GLY A 42 -11.05 15.91 -6.14
N SER A 43 -10.26 15.03 -5.53
CA SER A 43 -8.86 14.81 -5.87
C SER A 43 -8.67 13.44 -6.52
N PRO A 44 -7.75 13.30 -7.48
CA PRO A 44 -7.42 12.00 -8.07
C PRO A 44 -6.95 11.01 -6.99
N MET A 45 -7.38 9.75 -7.11
CA MET A 45 -7.00 8.68 -6.19
C MET A 45 -6.70 7.39 -6.96
N ALA A 46 -5.68 6.66 -6.57
CA ALA A 46 -5.42 5.32 -7.09
C ALA A 46 -5.48 4.29 -5.96
N ILE A 47 -6.24 3.21 -6.18
CA ILE A 47 -6.39 2.10 -5.26
C ILE A 47 -5.83 0.86 -5.92
N HIS A 48 -4.76 0.32 -5.35
CA HIS A 48 -4.04 -0.84 -5.87
C HIS A 48 -4.40 -2.10 -5.08
N PHE A 49 -4.99 -3.07 -5.75
CA PHE A 49 -5.32 -4.38 -5.21
C PHE A 49 -4.24 -5.38 -5.60
N TRP A 50 -3.68 -6.05 -4.60
CA TRP A 50 -2.51 -6.92 -4.76
C TRP A 50 -2.54 -8.14 -3.85
N GLY A 51 -1.71 -9.13 -4.16
CA GLY A 51 -1.55 -10.33 -3.34
C GLY A 51 -0.10 -10.62 -3.01
N VAL A 52 0.14 -11.22 -1.85
CA VAL A 52 1.45 -11.72 -1.44
C VAL A 52 1.88 -12.90 -2.31
N THR A 53 0.93 -13.75 -2.69
CA THR A 53 1.15 -14.94 -3.53
C THR A 53 1.13 -14.64 -5.03
N CYS A 54 0.85 -13.40 -5.41
CA CYS A 54 0.76 -12.92 -6.78
C CYS A 54 2.16 -12.54 -7.31
N ALA A 55 2.75 -13.36 -8.17
CA ALA A 55 4.09 -13.14 -8.71
C ALA A 55 4.27 -11.80 -9.46
N PRO A 56 3.34 -11.35 -10.34
CA PRO A 56 3.46 -10.02 -10.94
C PRO A 56 3.33 -8.90 -9.92
N CYS A 57 2.51 -9.05 -8.86
CA CYS A 57 2.44 -8.07 -7.78
C CYS A 57 3.80 -7.93 -7.08
N ALA A 58 4.43 -9.04 -6.69
CA ALA A 58 5.72 -9.03 -6.02
C ALA A 58 6.82 -8.33 -6.85
N LYS A 59 6.75 -8.43 -8.18
CA LYS A 59 7.71 -7.78 -9.09
C LYS A 59 7.52 -6.26 -9.15
N GLU A 60 6.27 -5.77 -9.05
CA GLU A 60 6.01 -4.32 -9.19
C GLU A 60 6.04 -3.57 -7.84
N MET A 61 5.86 -4.23 -6.70
CA MET A 61 5.82 -3.58 -5.38
C MET A 61 7.02 -2.64 -5.09
N PRO A 62 8.28 -2.97 -5.46
CA PRO A 62 9.39 -2.03 -5.30
C PRO A 62 9.25 -0.74 -6.12
N GLN A 63 8.58 -0.80 -7.28
CA GLN A 63 8.32 0.39 -8.10
C GLN A 63 7.22 1.26 -7.46
N TRP A 64 6.20 0.64 -6.86
CA TRP A 64 5.21 1.35 -6.05
C TRP A 64 5.87 2.10 -4.89
N GLY A 65 6.81 1.47 -4.18
CA GLY A 65 7.56 2.14 -3.11
C GLY A 65 8.33 3.37 -3.60
N LYS A 66 9.01 3.26 -4.76
CA LYS A 66 9.68 4.40 -5.39
C LYS A 66 8.69 5.50 -5.79
N PHE A 67 7.53 5.12 -6.34
CA PHE A 67 6.50 6.07 -6.74
C PHE A 67 5.92 6.83 -5.54
N VAL A 68 5.58 6.13 -4.46
CA VAL A 68 5.10 6.73 -3.20
C VAL A 68 6.13 7.70 -2.62
N ALA A 69 7.41 7.31 -2.60
CA ALA A 69 8.48 8.16 -2.07
C ALA A 69 8.65 9.47 -2.87
N ALA A 70 8.47 9.40 -4.19
CA ALA A 70 8.56 10.55 -5.10
C ALA A 70 7.28 11.42 -5.10
N ASN A 71 6.12 10.86 -4.74
CA ASN A 71 4.81 11.50 -4.87
C ASN A 71 4.04 11.51 -3.55
N LYS A 72 4.60 12.12 -2.52
CA LYS A 72 4.08 12.10 -1.13
C LYS A 72 2.66 12.65 -0.98
N ASN A 73 2.22 13.49 -1.91
CA ASN A 73 0.89 14.09 -1.92
C ASN A 73 -0.13 13.29 -2.76
N ALA A 74 0.31 12.24 -3.48
CA ALA A 74 -0.60 11.41 -4.25
C ALA A 74 -1.50 10.60 -3.30
N ASN A 75 -2.81 10.59 -3.58
CA ASN A 75 -3.76 9.80 -2.80
C ASN A 75 -3.72 8.34 -3.26
N LEU A 76 -2.86 7.56 -2.62
CA LEU A 76 -2.58 6.16 -2.95
C LEU A 76 -3.02 5.25 -1.81
N ILE A 77 -3.72 4.19 -2.16
CA ILE A 77 -4.22 3.18 -1.22
C ILE A 77 -3.83 1.80 -1.75
N PHE A 78 -3.35 0.94 -0.87
CA PHE A 78 -2.97 -0.43 -1.16
C PHE A 78 -3.87 -1.39 -0.39
N ILE A 79 -4.54 -2.31 -1.10
CA ILE A 79 -5.45 -3.30 -0.50
C ILE A 79 -4.94 -4.69 -0.86
N GLN A 80 -4.51 -5.44 0.14
CA GLN A 80 -4.07 -6.81 -0.01
C GLN A 80 -5.29 -7.74 0.08
N VAL A 81 -5.37 -8.74 -0.84
CA VAL A 81 -6.58 -9.57 -1.02
C VAL A 81 -6.39 -11.05 -0.77
N ASP A 82 -5.16 -11.54 -0.57
CA ASP A 82 -4.92 -12.95 -0.26
C ASP A 82 -5.30 -13.28 1.17
N ASP A 83 -5.70 -14.52 1.40
CA ASP A 83 -5.83 -15.10 2.73
C ASP A 83 -4.45 -15.56 3.24
N VAL A 84 -3.69 -14.62 3.80
CA VAL A 84 -2.35 -14.84 4.36
C VAL A 84 -2.20 -14.13 5.71
N SER A 85 -1.20 -14.52 6.50
CA SER A 85 -0.98 -13.88 7.80
C SER A 85 -0.55 -12.42 7.68
N PRO A 86 -0.92 -11.55 8.63
CA PRO A 86 -0.51 -10.15 8.66
C PRO A 86 1.01 -9.95 8.59
N GLU A 87 1.79 -10.89 9.16
CA GLU A 87 3.27 -10.84 9.14
C GLU A 87 3.81 -11.00 7.72
N MET A 88 3.16 -11.80 6.86
CA MET A 88 3.55 -11.95 5.46
C MET A 88 3.30 -10.65 4.68
N ILE A 89 2.17 -10.01 4.94
CA ILE A 89 1.82 -8.72 4.34
C ILE A 89 2.83 -7.66 4.77
N GLN A 90 3.09 -7.54 6.06
CA GLN A 90 4.04 -6.57 6.63
C GLN A 90 5.45 -6.75 6.06
N ARG A 91 5.93 -8.00 5.93
CA ARG A 91 7.24 -8.27 5.31
C ARG A 91 7.32 -7.76 3.87
N MET A 92 6.27 -7.97 3.07
CA MET A 92 6.27 -7.49 1.68
C MET A 92 6.20 -5.97 1.61
N LEU A 93 5.37 -5.31 2.42
CA LEU A 93 5.26 -3.86 2.49
C LEU A 93 6.58 -3.22 2.95
N THR A 94 7.25 -3.81 3.95
CA THR A 94 8.57 -3.35 4.41
C THR A 94 9.61 -3.47 3.29
N LYS A 95 9.70 -4.62 2.63
CA LYS A 95 10.62 -4.84 1.51
C LYS A 95 10.40 -3.87 0.34
N ALA A 96 9.16 -3.44 0.15
CA ALA A 96 8.77 -2.50 -0.89
C ALA A 96 8.89 -1.01 -0.47
N ASN A 97 9.27 -0.71 0.78
CA ASN A 97 9.24 0.64 1.36
C ASN A 97 7.85 1.29 1.32
N LEU A 98 6.80 0.49 1.55
CA LEU A 98 5.40 0.92 1.58
C LEU A 98 4.80 0.96 2.99
N GLY A 99 5.59 0.78 4.04
CA GLY A 99 5.11 0.73 5.42
C GLY A 99 4.34 1.96 5.86
N GLN A 100 4.68 3.15 5.32
CA GLN A 100 4.02 4.42 5.62
C GLN A 100 2.86 4.77 4.67
N ALA A 101 2.59 3.95 3.66
CA ALA A 101 1.45 4.13 2.77
C ALA A 101 0.13 3.80 3.50
N LYS A 102 -1.00 4.16 2.89
CA LYS A 102 -2.32 3.73 3.36
C LYS A 102 -2.54 2.26 2.98
N ASN A 103 -2.27 1.36 3.91
CA ASN A 103 -2.35 -0.08 3.70
C ASN A 103 -3.58 -0.69 4.35
N TYR A 104 -4.25 -1.54 3.58
CA TYR A 104 -5.39 -2.33 4.02
C TYR A 104 -5.17 -3.80 3.68
N TYR A 105 -5.86 -4.70 4.38
CA TYR A 105 -5.96 -6.12 4.04
C TYR A 105 -7.40 -6.58 4.17
N VAL A 106 -7.83 -7.44 3.28
CA VAL A 106 -9.15 -8.07 3.35
C VAL A 106 -9.12 -9.07 4.50
N ASN A 107 -9.93 -8.82 5.55
CA ASN A 107 -9.99 -9.66 6.75
C ASN A 107 -11.16 -10.65 6.74
N SER A 108 -11.82 -10.80 5.59
CA SER A 108 -12.94 -11.70 5.32
C SER A 108 -12.67 -12.50 4.05
N ALA A 109 -13.65 -13.29 3.59
CA ALA A 109 -13.55 -13.92 2.28
C ALA A 109 -13.47 -12.86 1.18
N PHE A 110 -12.47 -13.00 0.29
CA PHE A 110 -12.38 -12.21 -0.94
C PHE A 110 -13.33 -12.81 -1.99
N ASP A 111 -14.62 -12.78 -1.71
CA ASP A 111 -15.67 -13.39 -2.48
C ASP A 111 -16.21 -12.52 -3.62
N GLU A 112 -17.21 -13.01 -4.33
CA GLU A 112 -17.82 -12.30 -5.46
C GLU A 112 -18.56 -11.04 -5.00
N GLN A 113 -19.18 -11.05 -3.81
CA GLN A 113 -19.90 -9.89 -3.28
C GLN A 113 -18.98 -8.72 -3.02
N LEU A 114 -17.85 -8.96 -2.36
CA LEU A 114 -16.84 -7.93 -2.08
C LEU A 114 -16.25 -7.38 -3.37
N ARG A 115 -15.95 -8.25 -4.35
CA ARG A 115 -15.43 -7.81 -5.66
C ARG A 115 -16.46 -7.00 -6.44
N HIS A 116 -17.73 -7.42 -6.41
CA HIS A 116 -18.84 -6.75 -7.13
C HIS A 116 -19.07 -5.31 -6.62
N GLU A 117 -18.90 -5.09 -5.33
CA GLU A 117 -18.99 -3.76 -4.73
C GLU A 117 -17.94 -2.79 -5.31
N ILE A 118 -16.74 -3.29 -5.58
CA ILE A 118 -15.62 -2.52 -6.12
C ILE A 118 -15.76 -2.32 -7.62
N ASP A 119 -15.92 -3.40 -8.36
CA ASP A 119 -16.16 -3.42 -9.82
C ASP A 119 -16.91 -4.71 -10.21
N PRO A 120 -18.16 -4.64 -10.67
CA PRO A 120 -18.96 -5.80 -11.07
C PRO A 120 -18.31 -6.69 -12.14
N LYS A 121 -17.35 -6.18 -12.88
CA LYS A 121 -16.62 -6.91 -13.92
C LYS A 121 -15.32 -7.54 -13.44
N TRP A 122 -14.94 -7.32 -12.18
CA TRP A 122 -13.71 -7.88 -11.62
C TRP A 122 -13.91 -9.35 -11.24
N ARG A 123 -13.06 -10.22 -11.75
CA ARG A 123 -13.13 -11.67 -11.51
C ARG A 123 -12.13 -12.17 -10.45
N GLY A 124 -11.39 -11.23 -9.79
CA GLY A 124 -10.44 -11.55 -8.73
C GLY A 124 -8.98 -11.60 -9.20
N GLU A 125 -8.71 -11.28 -10.47
CA GLU A 125 -7.34 -11.18 -10.97
C GLU A 125 -6.56 -10.06 -10.26
N THR A 126 -5.28 -10.32 -9.94
CA THR A 126 -4.34 -9.35 -9.38
C THR A 126 -3.03 -9.32 -10.17
N PRO A 127 -2.34 -8.18 -10.23
CA PRO A 127 -2.73 -6.90 -9.66
C PRO A 127 -3.80 -6.19 -10.50
N ILE A 128 -4.63 -5.40 -9.85
CA ILE A 128 -5.43 -4.36 -10.53
C ILE A 128 -5.24 -3.02 -9.82
N THR A 129 -5.45 -1.94 -10.56
CA THR A 129 -5.49 -0.60 -9.99
C THR A 129 -6.76 0.12 -10.44
N ILE A 130 -7.55 0.62 -9.50
CA ILE A 130 -8.69 1.48 -9.78
C ILE A 130 -8.20 2.92 -9.69
N LEU A 131 -8.28 3.64 -10.80
CA LEU A 131 -7.98 5.07 -10.89
C LEU A 131 -9.29 5.85 -10.81
N ILE A 132 -9.41 6.75 -9.85
CA ILE A 132 -10.60 7.59 -9.63
C ILE A 132 -10.20 9.03 -9.88
N ASP A 133 -10.80 9.65 -10.91
CA ASP A 133 -10.50 11.03 -11.27
C ASP A 133 -11.19 12.04 -10.32
N LYS A 134 -10.89 13.32 -10.51
CA LYS A 134 -11.48 14.42 -9.71
C LYS A 134 -13.00 14.52 -9.79
N ASN A 135 -13.62 13.90 -10.79
CA ASN A 135 -15.08 13.86 -10.97
C ASN A 135 -15.69 12.57 -10.38
N GLY A 136 -14.88 11.71 -9.76
CA GLY A 136 -15.32 10.42 -9.19
C GLY A 136 -15.47 9.30 -10.22
N LYS A 137 -15.04 9.49 -11.48
CA LYS A 137 -15.10 8.45 -12.51
C LYS A 137 -13.98 7.43 -12.25
N ALA A 138 -14.38 6.17 -12.07
CA ALA A 138 -13.48 5.05 -11.88
C ALA A 138 -13.04 4.44 -13.23
N THR A 139 -11.77 4.08 -13.34
CA THR A 139 -11.20 3.31 -14.46
C THR A 139 -10.30 2.22 -13.91
N ARG A 140 -10.57 0.94 -14.28
CA ARG A 140 -9.73 -0.19 -13.89
C ARG A 140 -8.57 -0.38 -14.85
N LYS A 141 -7.38 -0.58 -14.30
CA LYS A 141 -6.20 -1.09 -14.98
C LYS A 141 -5.91 -2.50 -14.46
N THR A 142 -5.89 -3.48 -15.34
CA THR A 142 -5.57 -4.88 -15.01
C THR A 142 -4.11 -5.15 -15.38
N GLY A 143 -3.42 -5.92 -14.51
CA GLY A 143 -2.00 -6.21 -14.64
C GLY A 143 -1.10 -5.12 -14.02
N PRO A 144 0.23 -5.27 -14.15
CA PRO A 144 1.20 -4.34 -13.61
C PRO A 144 0.99 -2.90 -14.11
N MET A 145 1.22 -1.91 -13.22
CA MET A 145 1.01 -0.51 -13.51
C MET A 145 2.11 0.06 -14.41
N ASN A 146 1.71 0.86 -15.38
CA ASN A 146 2.64 1.76 -16.08
C ASN A 146 2.83 3.04 -15.26
N PHE A 147 3.98 3.15 -14.58
CA PHE A 147 4.26 4.27 -13.65
C PHE A 147 4.43 5.62 -14.36
N SER A 148 4.86 5.66 -15.62
CA SER A 148 4.91 6.91 -16.40
C SER A 148 3.50 7.42 -16.68
N GLN A 149 2.56 6.54 -17.04
CA GLN A 149 1.15 6.89 -17.23
C GLN A 149 0.50 7.31 -15.91
N LEU A 150 0.82 6.63 -14.80
CA LEU A 150 0.32 6.99 -13.48
C LEU A 150 0.82 8.38 -13.05
N GLN A 151 2.10 8.70 -13.31
CA GLN A 151 2.67 10.02 -13.03
C GLN A 151 1.94 11.12 -13.81
N SER A 152 1.72 10.91 -15.12
CA SER A 152 0.99 11.87 -15.96
C SER A 152 -0.46 12.03 -15.49
N TRP A 153 -1.09 10.94 -15.04
CA TRP A 153 -2.47 10.95 -14.58
C TRP A 153 -2.66 11.75 -13.27
N PHE A 154 -1.71 11.67 -12.33
CA PHE A 154 -1.75 12.49 -11.11
C PHE A 154 -1.38 13.97 -11.37
N GLY A 155 -0.66 14.26 -12.45
CA GLY A 155 -0.26 15.63 -12.85
C GLY A 155 -1.27 16.37 -13.73
N SER A 156 -2.40 15.73 -14.08
CA SER A 156 -3.42 16.28 -14.98
C SER A 156 -4.52 17.10 -14.29
#